data_2ffd36ab18ffa3613af7931a72532e8a
#
_entry.id   2ffd36ab18ffa3613af7931a72532e8a
#
_cell.length_a   1.000
_cell.length_b   1.000
_cell.length_c   1.000
_cell.angle_alpha   90.00
_cell.angle_beta   90.00
_cell.angle_gamma   90.00
#
_symmetry.space_group_name_H-M   'P 1'
#
loop_
_entity.id
_entity.type
_entity.pdbx_description
1 polymer ?
#
loop_
_entity_poly.entity_id
_entity_poly.type
_entity_poly.pdbx_seq_one_letter_code
_entity_poly.pdbx_strand_id
1 'polypeptide(L)'
;MEECKPLVSVEKWSGTSKRTSMSCTYKQNEDVVNQKRRVCSKYFKPIDSPRKKVEAALNLYREFLSKRKRELKSKSEFKSGATNTAYRAAAIDLRWERKWVNEEKRIGSVPGIEVGDKFECSTELNVIGLHRQLRNGIDFMMKDREKLDTSVLASGRYANHMISSEVLVYSNQGGNPRAGRIDPKDQNLERGNLALMNSMEAGTPVRVIRGFEGSKASKSMRYIYDGLYDVDKVTQERGEFGKLVFKFELTRILGQPKLTI
;
A
#
# COMPACT_ATOMS: atom_id res chain seq x y z
N MET A 1 21.10 -22.60 -47.83
CA MET A 1 20.88 -23.97 -48.31
C MET A 1 20.86 -24.84 -47.08
N GLU A 2 19.69 -25.13 -46.61
CA GLU A 2 18.97 -26.40 -46.51
C GLU A 2 17.62 -26.17 -45.88
N GLU A 3 16.62 -26.47 -46.68
CA GLU A 3 15.22 -26.49 -46.32
C GLU A 3 14.91 -27.72 -45.45
N CYS A 4 14.05 -27.60 -44.46
CA CYS A 4 13.32 -28.72 -43.91
C CYS A 4 11.81 -28.46 -43.97
N LYS A 5 11.17 -29.30 -44.75
CA LYS A 5 9.74 -29.38 -45.06
C LYS A 5 8.92 -29.99 -43.88
N PRO A 6 7.65 -29.70 -43.81
CA PRO A 6 6.73 -30.26 -42.81
C PRO A 6 6.15 -31.62 -43.32
N LEU A 7 5.83 -32.50 -42.37
CA LEU A 7 5.08 -33.72 -42.65
C LEU A 7 3.72 -33.66 -41.94
N VAL A 8 2.72 -33.74 -42.80
CA VAL A 8 1.30 -33.89 -42.56
C VAL A 8 0.97 -35.37 -42.36
N SER A 9 0.06 -35.76 -41.52
CA SER A 9 -1.04 -36.63 -41.94
C SER A 9 -2.16 -36.67 -40.90
N VAL A 10 -3.33 -36.35 -41.40
CA VAL A 10 -4.63 -36.49 -40.78
C VAL A 10 -5.17 -37.86 -41.17
N GLU A 11 -5.58 -38.69 -40.25
CA GLU A 11 -6.45 -39.83 -40.51
C GLU A 11 -7.79 -39.68 -39.78
N LYS A 12 -8.85 -39.62 -40.60
CA LYS A 12 -10.24 -39.74 -40.21
C LYS A 12 -10.57 -41.17 -39.91
N TRP A 13 -11.14 -41.42 -38.76
CA TRP A 13 -11.85 -42.66 -38.50
C TRP A 13 -13.35 -42.39 -38.38
N SER A 14 -14.08 -42.93 -39.35
CA SER A 14 -15.53 -43.11 -39.35
C SER A 14 -15.85 -44.47 -38.79
N GLY A 15 -16.65 -44.56 -37.75
CA GLY A 15 -17.12 -45.84 -37.20
C GLY A 15 -18.45 -45.67 -36.49
N THR A 16 -19.50 -45.94 -37.22
CA THR A 16 -20.86 -46.15 -36.71
C THR A 16 -20.95 -47.39 -35.81
N SER A 17 -21.44 -47.28 -34.58
CA SER A 17 -21.97 -48.45 -33.85
C SER A 17 -23.02 -48.06 -32.81
N LYS A 18 -24.22 -48.47 -33.08
CA LYS A 18 -25.36 -48.97 -32.28
C LYS A 18 -25.48 -48.48 -30.81
N ARG A 19 -26.56 -47.73 -30.59
CA ARG A 19 -27.20 -47.54 -29.28
C ARG A 19 -27.63 -48.86 -28.68
N THR A 20 -27.12 -49.15 -27.49
CA THR A 20 -27.74 -50.10 -26.57
C THR A 20 -27.99 -49.33 -25.27
N SER A 21 -29.27 -49.25 -24.90
CA SER A 21 -29.75 -48.68 -23.66
C SER A 21 -29.29 -49.51 -22.46
N MET A 22 -28.53 -48.91 -21.55
CA MET A 22 -28.35 -49.44 -20.22
C MET A 22 -28.68 -48.32 -19.20
N SER A 23 -29.89 -48.37 -18.69
CA SER A 23 -30.29 -47.69 -17.48
C SER A 23 -29.82 -48.52 -16.30
N CYS A 24 -28.77 -48.10 -15.60
CA CYS A 24 -28.57 -48.52 -14.21
C CYS A 24 -27.50 -47.62 -13.52
N THR A 25 -27.84 -47.22 -12.30
CA THR A 25 -26.94 -46.76 -11.24
C THR A 25 -26.30 -45.41 -11.33
N TYR A 26 -27.10 -44.32 -11.20
CA TYR A 26 -26.59 -42.99 -10.87
C TYR A 26 -26.79 -42.56 -9.39
N LYS A 27 -27.16 -43.48 -8.48
CA LYS A 27 -27.41 -43.13 -7.06
C LYS A 27 -26.25 -43.40 -6.09
N GLN A 28 -25.16 -44.04 -6.52
CA GLN A 28 -24.04 -44.35 -5.61
C GLN A 28 -22.87 -43.41 -5.67
N ASN A 29 -22.83 -42.43 -6.59
CA ASN A 29 -21.70 -41.49 -6.70
C ASN A 29 -21.87 -40.15 -5.94
N GLU A 30 -23.08 -39.79 -5.55
CA GLU A 30 -23.29 -38.53 -4.84
C GLU A 30 -22.80 -38.60 -3.38
N ASP A 31 -22.97 -39.73 -2.72
CA ASP A 31 -22.52 -39.87 -1.32
C ASP A 31 -20.99 -39.92 -1.21
N VAL A 32 -20.30 -40.54 -2.14
CA VAL A 32 -18.83 -40.59 -2.18
C VAL A 32 -18.24 -39.21 -2.53
N VAL A 33 -18.88 -38.43 -3.40
CA VAL A 33 -18.47 -37.07 -3.74
C VAL A 33 -18.73 -36.12 -2.57
N ASN A 34 -19.86 -36.25 -1.88
CA ASN A 34 -20.18 -35.46 -0.70
C ASN A 34 -19.31 -35.82 0.50
N GLN A 35 -18.93 -37.09 0.65
CA GLN A 35 -18.00 -37.50 1.70
C GLN A 35 -16.58 -37.03 1.44
N LYS A 36 -16.09 -37.04 0.18
CA LYS A 36 -14.81 -36.42 -0.22
C LYS A 36 -14.83 -34.92 -0.05
N ARG A 37 -15.95 -34.21 -0.33
CA ARG A 37 -16.10 -32.78 -0.06
C ARG A 37 -16.08 -32.46 1.43
N ARG A 38 -16.70 -33.29 2.29
CA ARG A 38 -16.68 -33.12 3.76
C ARG A 38 -15.30 -33.39 4.37
N VAL A 39 -14.54 -34.34 3.84
CA VAL A 39 -13.17 -34.61 4.30
C VAL A 39 -12.20 -33.51 3.83
N CYS A 40 -12.36 -33.00 2.61
CA CYS A 40 -11.51 -31.88 2.11
C CYS A 40 -11.75 -30.57 2.88
N SER A 41 -12.99 -30.31 3.35
CA SER A 41 -13.29 -29.09 4.10
C SER A 41 -12.68 -29.07 5.52
N LYS A 42 -12.35 -30.24 6.11
CA LYS A 42 -11.71 -30.31 7.43
C LYS A 42 -10.22 -29.97 7.43
N TYR A 43 -9.57 -29.96 6.27
CA TYR A 43 -8.13 -29.65 6.12
C TYR A 43 -7.87 -28.30 5.46
N PHE A 44 -8.86 -27.64 4.92
CA PHE A 44 -8.73 -26.27 4.46
C PHE A 44 -8.96 -25.34 5.67
N LYS A 45 -7.87 -24.91 6.33
CA LYS A 45 -7.94 -23.68 7.11
C LYS A 45 -8.41 -22.58 6.15
N PRO A 46 -9.48 -21.85 6.46
CA PRO A 46 -9.89 -20.75 5.60
C PRO A 46 -8.69 -19.83 5.42
N ILE A 47 -8.26 -19.65 4.17
CA ILE A 47 -7.20 -18.70 3.83
C ILE A 47 -7.77 -17.35 4.28
N ASP A 48 -7.22 -16.77 5.34
CA ASP A 48 -7.65 -15.47 5.81
C ASP A 48 -7.57 -14.49 4.66
N SER A 49 -8.68 -13.82 4.38
CA SER A 49 -8.72 -12.80 3.33
C SER A 49 -7.64 -11.75 3.60
N PRO A 50 -7.08 -11.10 2.57
CA PRO A 50 -6.10 -10.04 2.76
C PRO A 50 -6.58 -8.98 3.74
N ARG A 51 -7.89 -8.66 3.76
CA ARG A 51 -8.51 -7.73 4.70
C ARG A 51 -8.36 -8.21 6.15
N LYS A 52 -8.72 -9.46 6.44
CA LYS A 52 -8.58 -10.03 7.78
C LYS A 52 -7.13 -10.05 8.26
N LYS A 53 -6.17 -10.31 7.36
CA LYS A 53 -4.74 -10.26 7.70
C LYS A 53 -4.29 -8.85 8.10
N VAL A 54 -4.72 -7.83 7.37
CA VAL A 54 -4.44 -6.41 7.69
C VAL A 54 -5.05 -6.04 9.03
N GLU A 55 -6.31 -6.37 9.28
CA GLU A 55 -7.01 -6.09 10.54
C GLU A 55 -6.33 -6.79 11.73
N ALA A 56 -5.97 -8.06 11.58
CA ALA A 56 -5.26 -8.81 12.61
C ALA A 56 -3.89 -8.20 12.94
N ALA A 57 -3.12 -7.79 11.91
CA ALA A 57 -1.84 -7.14 12.09
C ALA A 57 -1.96 -5.79 12.83
N LEU A 58 -2.95 -4.97 12.45
CA LEU A 58 -3.21 -3.69 13.11
C LEU A 58 -3.65 -3.86 14.57
N ASN A 59 -4.54 -4.82 14.85
CA ASN A 59 -5.00 -5.09 16.21
C ASN A 59 -3.83 -5.53 17.11
N LEU A 60 -3.03 -6.48 16.67
CA LEU A 60 -1.86 -6.95 17.40
C LEU A 60 -0.81 -5.84 17.58
N TYR A 61 -0.58 -5.02 16.56
CA TYR A 61 0.28 -3.85 16.69
C TYR A 61 -0.20 -2.88 17.78
N ARG A 62 -1.51 -2.60 17.84
CA ARG A 62 -2.12 -1.72 18.86
C ARG A 62 -2.00 -2.29 20.27
N GLU A 63 -2.09 -3.61 20.42
CA GLU A 63 -1.85 -4.30 21.70
C GLU A 63 -0.39 -4.10 22.14
N PHE A 64 0.59 -4.37 21.28
CA PHE A 64 2.00 -4.13 21.57
C PHE A 64 2.28 -2.66 21.89
N LEU A 65 1.71 -1.74 21.11
CA LEU A 65 1.85 -0.31 21.34
C LEU A 65 1.32 0.09 22.74
N SER A 66 0.17 -0.44 23.13
CA SER A 66 -0.42 -0.18 24.45
C SER A 66 0.46 -0.71 25.59
N LYS A 67 1.05 -1.90 25.40
CA LYS A 67 2.04 -2.47 26.32
C LYS A 67 3.28 -1.59 26.44
N ARG A 68 3.90 -1.22 25.30
CA ARG A 68 5.11 -0.37 25.29
C ARG A 68 4.88 1.02 25.88
N LYS A 69 3.71 1.62 25.66
CA LYS A 69 3.34 2.90 26.28
C LYS A 69 3.22 2.79 27.81
N ARG A 70 2.68 1.68 28.33
CA ARG A 70 2.62 1.42 29.80
C ARG A 70 4.02 1.25 30.41
N GLU A 71 4.88 0.46 29.76
CA GLU A 71 6.27 0.25 30.20
C GLU A 71 7.07 1.56 30.27
N LEU A 72 6.87 2.46 29.30
CA LEU A 72 7.53 3.76 29.31
C LEU A 72 7.01 4.69 30.42
N LYS A 73 5.70 4.64 30.72
CA LYS A 73 5.13 5.43 31.82
C LYS A 73 5.66 4.98 33.19
N SER A 74 5.88 3.67 33.39
CA SER A 74 6.34 3.13 34.66
C SER A 74 7.82 3.48 34.96
N LYS A 75 8.64 3.77 33.93
CA LYS A 75 10.07 4.08 34.09
C LYS A 75 10.37 5.55 34.40
N SER A 76 9.39 6.37 34.75
CA SER A 76 9.49 7.81 35.12
C SER A 76 10.35 8.69 34.17
N GLU A 77 10.84 8.18 33.08
CA GLU A 77 11.64 8.90 32.08
C GLU A 77 10.77 9.37 30.91
N PHE A 78 9.82 10.25 31.18
CA PHE A 78 9.03 10.86 30.10
C PHE A 78 9.85 11.96 29.39
N LYS A 79 10.93 11.55 28.70
CA LYS A 79 11.69 12.45 27.82
C LYS A 79 10.89 12.69 26.54
N SER A 80 10.96 13.92 26.02
CA SER A 80 10.48 14.27 24.69
C SER A 80 11.00 13.25 23.67
N GLY A 81 10.10 12.51 22.99
CA GLY A 81 10.48 11.44 22.06
C GLY A 81 10.12 10.03 22.51
N ALA A 82 9.78 9.80 23.77
CA ALA A 82 9.40 8.49 24.32
C ALA A 82 8.22 7.86 23.54
N THR A 83 7.29 8.67 23.07
CA THR A 83 6.16 8.22 22.25
C THR A 83 6.62 7.61 20.95
N ASN A 84 7.56 8.24 20.22
CA ASN A 84 8.10 7.69 18.98
C ASN A 84 8.85 6.37 19.20
N THR A 85 9.51 6.23 20.35
CA THR A 85 10.19 4.99 20.77
C THR A 85 9.16 3.85 20.94
N ALA A 86 8.02 4.11 21.58
CA ALA A 86 6.96 3.10 21.76
C ALA A 86 6.39 2.63 20.41
N TYR A 87 6.11 3.54 19.48
CA TYR A 87 5.61 3.20 18.14
C TYR A 87 6.57 2.27 17.39
N ARG A 88 7.86 2.59 17.42
CA ARG A 88 8.90 1.78 16.76
C ARG A 88 9.10 0.44 17.45
N ALA A 89 9.13 0.40 18.76
CA ALA A 89 9.27 -0.83 19.53
C ALA A 89 8.10 -1.80 19.24
N ALA A 90 6.85 -1.31 19.24
CA ALA A 90 5.69 -2.13 18.91
C ALA A 90 5.76 -2.71 17.49
N ALA A 91 6.26 -1.94 16.51
CA ALA A 91 6.44 -2.45 15.16
C ALA A 91 7.53 -3.53 15.07
N ILE A 92 8.59 -3.40 15.87
CA ILE A 92 9.64 -4.42 15.99
C ILE A 92 9.06 -5.69 16.61
N ASP A 93 8.28 -5.58 17.70
CA ASP A 93 7.62 -6.73 18.33
C ASP A 93 6.74 -7.48 17.32
N LEU A 94 5.91 -6.74 16.56
CA LEU A 94 5.07 -7.33 15.52
C LEU A 94 5.89 -8.05 14.44
N ARG A 95 7.06 -7.51 14.10
CA ARG A 95 7.95 -8.13 13.12
C ARG A 95 8.60 -9.42 13.66
N TRP A 96 8.98 -9.45 14.92
CA TRP A 96 9.48 -10.66 15.59
C TRP A 96 8.44 -11.78 15.60
N GLU A 97 7.16 -11.43 15.78
CA GLU A 97 6.03 -12.36 15.70
C GLU A 97 5.71 -12.78 14.24
N ARG A 98 6.43 -12.26 13.25
CA ARG A 98 6.18 -12.52 11.81
C ARG A 98 4.74 -12.21 11.39
N LYS A 99 4.17 -11.14 11.93
CA LYS A 99 2.79 -10.70 11.67
C LYS A 99 2.68 -9.43 10.82
N TRP A 100 3.81 -8.97 10.25
CA TRP A 100 3.75 -7.95 9.21
C TRP A 100 3.05 -8.51 7.98
N VAL A 101 2.36 -7.62 7.27
CA VAL A 101 1.65 -7.97 6.04
C VAL A 101 2.14 -7.08 4.90
N ASN A 102 1.93 -7.54 3.67
CA ASN A 102 2.33 -6.83 2.45
C ASN A 102 3.80 -6.36 2.50
N GLU A 103 4.72 -7.23 2.92
CA GLU A 103 6.13 -6.89 3.12
C GLU A 103 6.86 -6.49 1.84
N GLU A 104 6.39 -6.89 0.69
CA GLU A 104 6.95 -6.49 -0.59
C GLU A 104 6.37 -5.14 -1.04
N LYS A 105 7.25 -4.25 -1.48
CA LYS A 105 6.81 -3.00 -2.11
C LYS A 105 6.14 -3.28 -3.45
N ARG A 106 5.11 -2.52 -3.75
CA ARG A 106 4.35 -2.63 -5.00
C ARG A 106 3.81 -1.30 -5.46
N ILE A 107 3.65 -1.15 -6.76
CA ILE A 107 2.93 -0.06 -7.40
C ILE A 107 1.43 -0.41 -7.38
N GLY A 108 0.57 0.59 -7.29
CA GLY A 108 -0.88 0.41 -7.26
C GLY A 108 -1.43 0.00 -5.90
N SER A 109 -2.56 -0.68 -5.88
CA SER A 109 -3.30 -1.04 -4.66
C SER A 109 -2.55 -2.04 -3.79
N VAL A 110 -2.80 -1.99 -2.48
CA VAL A 110 -2.24 -2.93 -1.49
C VAL A 110 -3.35 -3.87 -1.03
N PRO A 111 -3.14 -5.21 -1.09
CA PRO A 111 -4.17 -6.17 -0.71
C PRO A 111 -4.69 -5.97 0.70
N GLY A 112 -6.01 -5.93 0.84
CA GLY A 112 -6.71 -5.79 2.12
C GLY A 112 -6.80 -4.36 2.64
N ILE A 113 -6.40 -3.37 1.86
CA ILE A 113 -6.51 -1.94 2.19
C ILE A 113 -7.45 -1.28 1.18
N GLU A 114 -8.41 -0.53 1.69
CA GLU A 114 -9.48 0.08 0.91
C GLU A 114 -9.46 1.61 1.05
N VAL A 115 -9.95 2.31 0.03
CA VAL A 115 -10.13 3.77 0.07
C VAL A 115 -11.04 4.13 1.25
N GLY A 116 -10.60 5.10 2.05
CA GLY A 116 -11.30 5.50 3.27
C GLY A 116 -10.79 4.84 4.55
N ASP A 117 -9.87 3.87 4.47
CA ASP A 117 -9.25 3.28 5.66
C ASP A 117 -8.49 4.35 6.46
N LYS A 118 -8.70 4.34 7.78
CA LYS A 118 -8.14 5.33 8.72
C LYS A 118 -7.10 4.70 9.63
N PHE A 119 -6.04 5.46 9.89
CA PHE A 119 -4.87 5.01 10.66
C PHE A 119 -4.49 6.06 11.69
N GLU A 120 -4.09 5.60 12.88
CA GLU A 120 -3.79 6.47 14.02
C GLU A 120 -2.35 7.02 13.99
N CYS A 121 -1.46 6.42 13.23
CA CYS A 121 -0.07 6.88 13.10
C CYS A 121 0.60 6.35 11.83
N SER A 122 1.72 6.96 11.44
CA SER A 122 2.50 6.55 10.27
C SER A 122 3.09 5.14 10.40
N THR A 123 3.28 4.65 11.63
CA THR A 123 3.80 3.29 11.84
C THR A 123 2.76 2.23 11.47
N GLU A 124 1.45 2.50 11.63
CA GLU A 124 0.41 1.61 11.11
C GLU A 124 0.50 1.45 9.59
N LEU A 125 0.74 2.55 8.85
CA LEU A 125 0.94 2.51 7.40
C LEU A 125 2.15 1.65 7.02
N ASN A 126 3.19 1.69 7.85
CA ASN A 126 4.43 0.96 7.62
C ASN A 126 4.22 -0.56 7.83
N VAL A 127 3.60 -0.98 8.92
CA VAL A 127 3.43 -2.41 9.25
C VAL A 127 2.48 -3.14 8.31
N ILE A 128 1.54 -2.42 7.66
CA ILE A 128 0.63 -3.00 6.67
C ILE A 128 1.11 -2.83 5.22
N GLY A 129 2.26 -2.20 5.01
CA GLY A 129 2.87 -2.02 3.69
C GLY A 129 2.23 -0.96 2.80
N LEU A 130 1.40 -0.06 3.35
CA LEU A 130 0.76 1.01 2.59
C LEU A 130 1.76 2.15 2.27
N HIS A 131 2.59 2.53 3.27
CA HIS A 131 3.68 3.50 3.13
C HIS A 131 4.83 3.13 4.07
N ARG A 132 5.99 2.78 3.51
CA ARG A 132 7.08 2.19 4.30
C ARG A 132 8.08 3.18 4.85
N GLN A 133 8.03 4.43 4.41
CA GLN A 133 8.90 5.48 4.90
C GLN A 133 8.31 6.14 6.16
N LEU A 134 8.99 6.03 7.30
CA LEU A 134 8.51 6.63 8.56
C LEU A 134 8.79 8.13 8.67
N ARG A 135 9.77 8.64 7.94
CA ARG A 135 10.22 10.03 8.02
C ARG A 135 9.98 10.84 6.76
N ASN A 136 9.91 10.16 5.63
CA ASN A 136 9.79 10.78 4.32
C ASN A 136 8.34 10.72 3.85
N GLY A 137 7.90 11.78 3.21
CA GLY A 137 6.55 11.86 2.63
C GLY A 137 6.40 11.12 1.31
N ILE A 138 7.49 10.62 0.71
CA ILE A 138 7.49 9.86 -0.52
C ILE A 138 8.12 8.50 -0.27
N ASP A 139 7.44 7.45 -0.65
CA ASP A 139 7.93 6.07 -0.61
C ASP A 139 8.04 5.51 -2.04
N PHE A 140 9.20 4.99 -2.40
CA PHE A 140 9.50 4.51 -3.74
C PHE A 140 10.17 3.15 -3.73
N MET A 141 10.15 2.49 -4.87
CA MET A 141 10.84 1.23 -5.12
C MET A 141 11.71 1.32 -6.37
N MET A 142 12.63 0.38 -6.51
CA MET A 142 13.35 0.17 -7.76
C MET A 142 12.58 -0.84 -8.61
N LYS A 143 12.32 -0.50 -9.85
CA LYS A 143 11.78 -1.40 -10.87
C LYS A 143 12.52 -1.10 -12.18
N ASP A 144 13.02 -2.12 -12.84
CA ASP A 144 13.74 -2.01 -14.13
C ASP A 144 14.87 -0.96 -14.14
N ARG A 145 15.58 -0.84 -12.99
CA ARG A 145 16.64 0.14 -12.70
C ARG A 145 16.15 1.58 -12.49
N GLU A 146 14.87 1.82 -12.51
CA GLU A 146 14.28 3.12 -12.25
C GLU A 146 13.66 3.19 -10.86
N LYS A 147 13.68 4.40 -10.27
CA LYS A 147 12.97 4.69 -9.04
C LYS A 147 11.55 5.08 -9.41
N LEU A 148 10.56 4.29 -8.98
CA LEU A 148 9.15 4.60 -9.16
C LEU A 148 8.50 4.82 -7.81
N ASP A 149 7.66 5.85 -7.71
CA ASP A 149 6.91 6.14 -6.50
C ASP A 149 5.87 5.05 -6.23
N THR A 150 5.67 4.75 -4.97
CA THR A 150 4.64 3.82 -4.54
C THR A 150 3.55 4.51 -3.74
N SER A 151 3.90 5.55 -2.98
CA SER A 151 2.94 6.30 -2.18
C SER A 151 3.46 7.64 -1.67
N VAL A 152 2.59 8.63 -1.58
CA VAL A 152 2.85 9.94 -0.98
C VAL A 152 2.00 10.18 0.26
N LEU A 153 2.61 10.85 1.27
CA LEU A 153 1.94 11.37 2.45
C LEU A 153 1.66 12.86 2.28
N ALA A 154 0.44 13.21 1.94
CA ALA A 154 -0.03 14.59 1.90
C ALA A 154 -0.45 15.02 3.33
N SER A 155 0.53 15.46 4.12
CA SER A 155 0.30 15.98 5.46
C SER A 155 0.51 17.48 5.49
N GLY A 156 -0.13 18.21 6.41
CA GLY A 156 0.01 19.67 6.56
C GLY A 156 1.41 20.20 6.88
N ARG A 157 2.44 19.34 6.84
CA ARG A 157 3.85 19.72 7.03
C ARG A 157 4.45 20.49 5.84
N TYR A 158 3.86 20.33 4.67
CA TYR A 158 4.24 20.98 3.42
C TYR A 158 3.02 21.70 2.85
N ALA A 159 3.21 22.60 1.92
CA ALA A 159 2.14 23.35 1.25
C ALA A 159 1.36 22.45 0.26
N ASN A 160 0.96 21.26 0.73
CA ASN A 160 0.08 20.38 -0.02
C ASN A 160 -1.33 20.93 0.03
N HIS A 161 -2.02 21.02 -1.09
CA HIS A 161 -3.41 21.46 -1.11
C HIS A 161 -4.21 20.71 -2.18
N MET A 162 -5.48 20.50 -1.87
CA MET A 162 -6.43 19.99 -2.84
C MET A 162 -6.96 21.19 -3.65
N ILE A 163 -6.83 21.13 -4.97
CA ILE A 163 -7.51 22.08 -5.86
C ILE A 163 -8.98 21.72 -5.95
N SER A 164 -9.27 20.43 -5.97
CA SER A 164 -10.62 19.86 -5.99
C SER A 164 -10.65 18.55 -5.20
N SER A 165 -11.80 17.87 -5.16
CA SER A 165 -11.88 16.51 -4.58
C SER A 165 -10.99 15.49 -5.29
N GLU A 166 -10.62 15.77 -6.54
CA GLU A 166 -9.93 14.83 -7.43
C GLU A 166 -8.48 15.24 -7.74
N VAL A 167 -8.07 16.49 -7.42
CA VAL A 167 -6.76 17.02 -7.80
C VAL A 167 -6.00 17.51 -6.57
N LEU A 168 -4.85 16.89 -6.34
CA LEU A 168 -3.89 17.21 -5.28
C LEU A 168 -2.66 17.89 -5.87
N VAL A 169 -2.31 19.09 -5.38
CA VAL A 169 -0.98 19.65 -5.57
C VAL A 169 -0.10 19.22 -4.40
N TYR A 170 0.86 18.37 -4.71
CA TYR A 170 1.81 17.85 -3.75
C TYR A 170 3.11 18.62 -3.81
N SER A 171 3.39 19.36 -2.72
CA SER A 171 4.67 20.05 -2.55
C SER A 171 5.67 19.11 -1.92
N ASN A 172 6.80 19.00 -2.58
CA ASN A 172 7.72 17.91 -2.38
C ASN A 172 8.62 18.02 -1.16
N GLN A 173 9.35 16.93 -0.94
CA GLN A 173 10.25 16.70 0.17
C GLN A 173 11.59 17.47 -0.01
N GLY A 174 12.00 18.20 1.03
CA GLY A 174 13.28 18.90 1.08
C GLY A 174 13.13 20.41 1.33
N GLY A 175 14.16 21.01 1.88
CA GLY A 175 14.24 22.46 2.07
C GLY A 175 13.26 23.05 3.08
N ASN A 176 12.53 22.26 3.89
CA ASN A 176 11.62 22.78 4.91
C ASN A 176 12.38 23.15 6.20
N PRO A 177 12.57 24.44 6.51
CA PRO A 177 13.27 24.88 7.73
C PRO A 177 12.49 24.56 9.02
N ARG A 178 11.16 24.33 8.93
CA ARG A 178 10.35 23.90 10.08
C ARG A 178 10.68 22.48 10.55
N ALA A 179 11.35 21.68 9.72
CA ALA A 179 11.72 20.29 10.02
C ALA A 179 13.12 20.13 10.64
N GLY A 180 13.93 21.17 10.73
CA GLY A 180 15.29 21.10 11.24
C GLY A 180 16.01 22.45 11.34
N ARG A 181 17.20 22.43 11.95
CA ARG A 181 18.09 23.59 12.11
C ARG A 181 18.94 23.91 10.86
N ILE A 182 18.46 23.56 9.69
CA ILE A 182 19.20 23.68 8.43
C ILE A 182 18.57 24.77 7.59
N ASP A 183 19.40 25.63 7.04
CA ASP A 183 18.95 26.67 6.10
C ASP A 183 18.22 26.03 4.90
N PRO A 184 17.13 26.65 4.44
CA PRO A 184 16.41 26.16 3.29
C PRO A 184 17.33 26.13 2.06
N LYS A 185 17.28 25.03 1.31
CA LYS A 185 18.04 24.83 0.07
C LYS A 185 17.09 24.59 -1.09
N ASP A 186 17.55 24.90 -2.28
CA ASP A 186 16.85 24.49 -3.50
C ASP A 186 16.67 22.98 -3.52
N GLN A 187 15.52 22.52 -3.97
CA GLN A 187 15.26 21.10 -4.12
C GLN A 187 15.92 20.58 -5.40
N ASN A 188 16.49 19.38 -5.31
CA ASN A 188 17.04 18.68 -6.44
C ASN A 188 16.09 17.58 -6.91
N LEU A 189 16.19 17.24 -8.20
CA LEU A 189 15.49 16.10 -8.78
C LEU A 189 16.22 14.80 -8.40
N GLU A 190 16.08 14.40 -7.15
CA GLU A 190 16.71 13.20 -6.59
C GLU A 190 15.76 12.46 -5.66
N ARG A 191 16.07 11.22 -5.35
CA ARG A 191 15.32 10.36 -4.39
C ARG A 191 13.83 10.32 -4.72
N GLY A 192 12.97 10.84 -3.83
CA GLY A 192 11.52 10.87 -3.98
C GLY A 192 11.05 11.78 -5.12
N ASN A 193 11.71 12.93 -5.34
CA ASN A 193 11.40 13.84 -6.43
C ASN A 193 11.59 13.16 -7.79
N LEU A 194 12.73 12.48 -7.94
CA LEU A 194 13.02 11.71 -9.14
C LEU A 194 12.04 10.55 -9.30
N ALA A 195 11.67 9.89 -8.21
CA ALA A 195 10.73 8.78 -8.28
C ALA A 195 9.32 9.21 -8.74
N LEU A 196 8.82 10.37 -8.27
CA LEU A 196 7.56 10.94 -8.75
C LEU A 196 7.63 11.34 -10.23
N MET A 197 8.74 11.94 -10.65
CA MET A 197 8.94 12.28 -12.06
C MET A 197 8.93 11.04 -12.94
N ASN A 198 9.71 10.03 -12.58
CA ASN A 198 9.73 8.76 -13.32
C ASN A 198 8.35 8.07 -13.32
N SER A 199 7.58 8.18 -12.23
CA SER A 199 6.21 7.64 -12.18
C SER A 199 5.28 8.37 -13.14
N MET A 200 5.45 9.69 -13.30
CA MET A 200 4.73 10.48 -14.30
C MET A 200 5.07 10.00 -15.73
N GLU A 201 6.35 9.87 -16.04
CA GLU A 201 6.82 9.43 -17.37
C GLU A 201 6.40 8.00 -17.69
N ALA A 202 6.42 7.11 -16.68
CA ALA A 202 6.02 5.71 -16.83
C ALA A 202 4.51 5.47 -16.75
N GLY A 203 3.70 6.50 -16.46
CA GLY A 203 2.25 6.37 -16.27
C GLY A 203 1.89 5.39 -15.14
N THR A 204 2.69 5.34 -14.08
CA THR A 204 2.45 4.42 -12.95
C THR A 204 1.67 5.09 -11.83
N PRO A 205 0.61 4.44 -11.30
CA PRO A 205 -0.23 5.04 -10.27
C PRO A 205 0.48 5.14 -8.92
N VAL A 206 0.21 6.22 -8.22
CA VAL A 206 0.75 6.55 -6.90
C VAL A 206 -0.37 6.53 -5.86
N ARG A 207 -0.14 5.87 -4.72
CA ARG A 207 -1.08 5.92 -3.59
C ARG A 207 -1.00 7.27 -2.89
N VAL A 208 -2.12 7.92 -2.71
CA VAL A 208 -2.22 9.13 -1.89
C VAL A 208 -2.77 8.79 -0.52
N ILE A 209 -2.07 9.23 0.52
CA ILE A 209 -2.47 9.10 1.91
C ILE A 209 -2.51 10.50 2.49
N ARG A 210 -3.70 10.94 2.94
CA ARG A 210 -3.84 12.25 3.56
C ARG A 210 -3.61 12.17 5.06
N GLY A 211 -2.77 13.07 5.58
CA GLY A 211 -2.55 13.26 6.99
C GLY A 211 -3.29 14.49 7.49
N PHE A 212 -3.90 14.40 8.65
CA PHE A 212 -4.58 15.49 9.33
C PHE A 212 -4.27 15.46 10.82
N GLU A 213 -4.31 16.61 11.43
CA GLU A 213 -4.10 16.72 12.87
C GLU A 213 -5.26 16.05 13.61
N GLY A 214 -4.92 15.24 14.59
CA GLY A 214 -5.88 14.68 15.52
C GLY A 214 -6.53 15.78 16.38
N SER A 215 -7.35 15.38 17.36
CA SER A 215 -7.97 16.34 18.28
C SER A 215 -6.91 17.22 18.96
N LYS A 216 -7.29 18.46 19.32
CA LYS A 216 -6.43 19.45 20.03
C LYS A 216 -5.73 18.86 21.27
N ALA A 217 -6.33 17.83 21.90
CA ALA A 217 -5.74 17.13 23.03
C ALA A 217 -4.61 16.15 22.66
N SER A 218 -4.57 15.66 21.44
CA SER A 218 -3.70 14.53 21.06
C SER A 218 -2.52 14.94 20.20
N LYS A 219 -2.37 16.10 19.65
CA LYS A 219 -1.26 16.54 18.74
C LYS A 219 -0.71 15.44 17.80
N SER A 220 -1.44 14.30 17.66
CA SER A 220 -1.04 13.17 16.84
C SER A 220 -1.60 13.31 15.44
N MET A 221 -0.77 13.04 14.44
CA MET A 221 -1.21 12.95 13.05
C MET A 221 -1.99 11.65 12.84
N ARG A 222 -3.17 11.77 12.25
CA ARG A 222 -3.98 10.66 11.73
C ARG A 222 -3.87 10.62 10.22
N TYR A 223 -4.18 9.48 9.65
CA TYR A 223 -4.04 9.27 8.21
C TYR A 223 -5.28 8.59 7.65
N ILE A 224 -5.58 8.90 6.40
CA ILE A 224 -6.64 8.23 5.63
C ILE A 224 -6.09 7.87 4.24
N TYR A 225 -6.37 6.67 3.78
CA TYR A 225 -6.04 6.26 2.43
C TYR A 225 -7.06 6.84 1.45
N ASP A 226 -6.60 7.72 0.56
CA ASP A 226 -7.46 8.43 -0.40
C ASP A 226 -7.64 7.66 -1.71
N GLY A 227 -6.69 6.83 -2.07
CA GLY A 227 -6.75 6.05 -3.30
C GLY A 227 -5.51 6.18 -4.18
N LEU A 228 -5.69 5.83 -5.44
CA LEU A 228 -4.68 5.89 -6.49
C LEU A 228 -4.84 7.15 -7.33
N TYR A 229 -3.72 7.74 -7.68
CA TYR A 229 -3.61 8.96 -8.46
C TYR A 229 -2.58 8.80 -9.56
N ASP A 230 -2.82 9.41 -10.70
CA ASP A 230 -1.84 9.62 -11.74
C ASP A 230 -1.08 10.92 -11.44
N VAL A 231 0.20 10.96 -11.81
CA VAL A 231 1.02 12.18 -11.72
C VAL A 231 0.98 12.84 -13.09
N ASP A 232 0.28 13.98 -13.21
CA ASP A 232 0.02 14.60 -14.52
C ASP A 232 1.04 15.67 -14.88
N LYS A 233 1.56 16.38 -13.88
CA LYS A 233 2.38 17.55 -14.13
C LYS A 233 3.40 17.76 -13.02
N VAL A 234 4.58 18.25 -13.39
CA VAL A 234 5.59 18.76 -12.48
C VAL A 234 5.91 20.21 -12.83
N THR A 235 6.01 21.04 -11.82
CA THR A 235 6.49 22.42 -11.95
C THR A 235 7.58 22.69 -10.91
N GLN A 236 8.47 23.62 -11.23
CA GLN A 236 9.45 24.12 -10.28
C GLN A 236 9.24 25.61 -10.09
N GLU A 237 9.02 26.01 -8.86
CA GLU A 237 8.77 27.42 -8.52
C GLU A 237 9.47 27.82 -7.20
N ARG A 238 9.50 29.12 -6.91
CA ARG A 238 10.01 29.59 -5.63
C ARG A 238 8.95 29.40 -4.55
N GLY A 239 9.30 28.62 -3.53
CA GLY A 239 8.46 28.40 -2.35
C GLY A 239 8.53 29.55 -1.34
N GLU A 240 7.87 29.35 -0.19
CA GLU A 240 7.73 30.33 0.92
C GLU A 240 9.06 30.97 1.38
N PHE A 241 10.17 30.23 1.28
CA PHE A 241 11.50 30.69 1.69
C PHE A 241 12.38 31.14 0.52
N GLY A 242 11.80 31.47 -0.64
CA GLY A 242 12.51 31.91 -1.83
C GLY A 242 13.35 30.83 -2.52
N LYS A 243 13.31 29.59 -2.06
CA LYS A 243 14.04 28.46 -2.62
C LYS A 243 13.21 27.73 -3.66
N LEU A 244 13.88 27.16 -4.65
CA LEU A 244 13.22 26.36 -5.69
C LEU A 244 12.65 25.05 -5.07
N VAL A 245 11.36 24.82 -5.32
CA VAL A 245 10.63 23.63 -4.87
C VAL A 245 9.91 22.99 -6.05
N PHE A 246 9.85 21.66 -6.06
CA PHE A 246 9.04 20.94 -7.02
C PHE A 246 7.60 20.83 -6.51
N LYS A 247 6.65 21.04 -7.40
CA LYS A 247 5.23 20.77 -7.18
C LYS A 247 4.75 19.77 -8.21
N PHE A 248 4.07 18.74 -7.75
CA PHE A 248 3.47 17.71 -8.58
C PHE A 248 1.94 17.84 -8.48
N GLU A 249 1.29 17.86 -9.62
CA GLU A 249 -0.16 17.75 -9.72
C GLU A 249 -0.52 16.29 -9.92
N LEU A 250 -1.34 15.78 -9.02
CA LEU A 250 -1.79 14.41 -9.01
C LEU A 250 -3.31 14.38 -9.17
N THR A 251 -3.81 13.66 -10.17
CA THR A 251 -5.24 13.49 -10.42
C THR A 251 -5.70 12.10 -10.02
N ARG A 252 -6.80 12.06 -9.30
CA ARG A 252 -7.38 10.84 -8.77
C ARG A 252 -7.90 9.96 -9.91
N ILE A 253 -7.48 8.70 -9.94
CA ILE A 253 -7.91 7.74 -10.96
C ILE A 253 -9.42 7.50 -10.82
N LEU A 254 -10.14 7.53 -11.92
CA LEU A 254 -11.60 7.35 -11.98
C LEU A 254 -12.02 5.94 -11.54
N GLY A 255 -13.28 5.81 -11.12
CA GLY A 255 -13.87 4.53 -10.74
C GLY A 255 -13.59 4.07 -9.31
N GLN A 256 -12.80 4.82 -8.53
CA GLN A 256 -12.58 4.54 -7.11
C GLN A 256 -13.72 5.08 -6.24
N PRO A 257 -14.01 4.45 -5.07
CA PRO A 257 -14.99 4.96 -4.12
C PRO A 257 -14.70 6.41 -3.74
N LYS A 258 -15.73 7.24 -3.61
CA LYS A 258 -15.55 8.62 -3.12
C LYS A 258 -15.12 8.60 -1.66
N LEU A 259 -14.15 9.46 -1.32
CA LEU A 259 -13.72 9.63 0.05
C LEU A 259 -14.74 10.53 0.78
N THR A 260 -15.40 9.97 1.78
CA THR A 260 -16.24 10.72 2.72
C THR A 260 -15.41 11.02 3.97
N ILE A 261 -15.06 12.28 4.17
CA ILE A 261 -14.23 12.77 5.30
C ILE A 261 -15.13 13.27 6.42
#